data_eb5cfb124ed6354b10bd8676ae93ecae
#
_entry.id   eb5cfb124ed6354b10bd8676ae93ecae
#
_cell.length_a   1.000
_cell.length_b   1.000
_cell.length_c   1.000
_cell.angle_alpha   90.00
_cell.angle_beta   90.00
_cell.angle_gamma   90.00
#
_symmetry.space_group_name_H-M   'P 1'
#
loop_
_entity.id
_entity.type
_entity.pdbx_description
1 polymer ?
#
loop_
_entity_poly.entity_id
_entity_poly.type
_entity_poly.pdbx_seq_one_letter_code
_entity_poly.pdbx_strand_id
1 'polypeptide(L)'
;AVADIIKEDSPQAVKELQNMGIEVVMLTGDNERTAKAIGKQAGVNRVIADVFPNEKEAVIRKLKQNGKVAMVGDGINDAPALTRADVGIAIGAGTDIAIDAADVVLMKSKLTDVPAAIRMSKATLHNIHENLFWAFFYNIIGIPLAAGLWYPVFGWKLNPMFGAAAMSLSSFCVVTNALRLNFVNIYDARKDKKQKQKNQIIKEKKEMKKTMKIEGMMCGHCEAAVKKALEALDGVEVAEVSHEAGTAIVTLSADVSDEILTKAVEDKDYKVLSIA
;
A
#
# COMPACT_ATOMS: atom_id res chain seq x y z
N ALA A 1 -11.88 14.95 -28.89
CA ALA A 1 -11.20 14.56 -27.65
C ALA A 1 -10.56 13.21 -27.90
N VAL A 2 -9.24 13.16 -27.85
CA VAL A 2 -8.49 11.89 -27.86
C VAL A 2 -8.50 11.43 -26.41
N ALA A 3 -9.22 10.38 -26.10
CA ALA A 3 -9.14 9.73 -24.79
C ALA A 3 -8.19 8.54 -24.92
N ASP A 4 -7.22 8.42 -24.02
CA ASP A 4 -6.39 7.24 -23.93
C ASP A 4 -7.26 6.02 -23.63
N ILE A 5 -7.04 4.96 -24.40
CA ILE A 5 -7.78 3.72 -24.26
C ILE A 5 -7.10 2.88 -23.17
N ILE A 6 -7.88 2.41 -22.21
CA ILE A 6 -7.39 1.48 -21.18
C ILE A 6 -6.87 0.19 -21.85
N LYS A 7 -5.75 -0.35 -21.35
CA LYS A 7 -5.22 -1.64 -21.82
C LYS A 7 -6.24 -2.74 -21.51
N GLU A 8 -6.45 -3.64 -22.47
CA GLU A 8 -7.46 -4.72 -22.39
C GLU A 8 -7.30 -5.63 -21.16
N ASP A 9 -6.08 -5.81 -20.69
CA ASP A 9 -5.75 -6.65 -19.53
C ASP A 9 -5.92 -5.95 -18.17
N SER A 10 -6.10 -4.61 -18.15
CA SER A 10 -6.18 -3.84 -16.90
C SER A 10 -7.37 -4.23 -16.00
N PRO A 11 -8.60 -4.39 -16.51
CA PRO A 11 -9.74 -4.78 -15.66
C PRO A 11 -9.56 -6.17 -15.04
N GLN A 12 -8.95 -7.11 -15.80
CA GLN A 12 -8.64 -8.44 -15.28
C GLN A 12 -7.59 -8.36 -14.16
N ALA A 13 -6.50 -7.65 -14.38
CA ALA A 13 -5.43 -7.49 -13.38
C ALA A 13 -5.94 -6.85 -12.08
N VAL A 14 -6.74 -5.79 -12.20
CA VAL A 14 -7.38 -5.11 -11.05
C VAL A 14 -8.25 -6.09 -10.26
N LYS A 15 -9.11 -6.85 -10.96
CA LYS A 15 -9.99 -7.85 -10.31
C LYS A 15 -9.19 -8.95 -9.61
N GLU A 16 -8.10 -9.42 -10.20
CA GLU A 16 -7.23 -10.43 -9.60
C GLU A 16 -6.56 -9.92 -8.33
N LEU A 17 -6.04 -8.68 -8.35
CA LEU A 17 -5.45 -8.03 -7.17
C LEU A 17 -6.48 -7.85 -6.05
N GLN A 18 -7.69 -7.41 -6.39
CA GLN A 18 -8.78 -7.29 -5.43
C GLN A 18 -9.18 -8.65 -4.82
N ASN A 19 -9.19 -9.73 -5.61
CA ASN A 19 -9.43 -11.08 -5.11
C ASN A 19 -8.33 -11.54 -4.13
N MET A 20 -7.10 -11.05 -4.29
CA MET A 20 -6.00 -11.28 -3.33
C MET A 20 -6.13 -10.44 -2.05
N GLY A 21 -7.15 -9.57 -1.93
CA GLY A 21 -7.36 -8.67 -0.80
C GLY A 21 -6.53 -7.39 -0.86
N ILE A 22 -6.05 -7.01 -2.04
CA ILE A 22 -5.26 -5.79 -2.26
C ILE A 22 -6.19 -4.68 -2.74
N GLU A 23 -6.14 -3.53 -2.08
CA GLU A 23 -6.80 -2.31 -2.54
C GLU A 23 -6.03 -1.76 -3.74
N VAL A 24 -6.74 -1.52 -4.85
CA VAL A 24 -6.14 -0.96 -6.06
C VAL A 24 -6.51 0.51 -6.18
N VAL A 25 -5.50 1.37 -6.15
CA VAL A 25 -5.63 2.83 -6.26
C VAL A 25 -5.02 3.28 -7.58
N MET A 26 -5.78 4.00 -8.38
CA MET A 26 -5.29 4.64 -9.59
C MET A 26 -4.77 6.03 -9.24
N LEU A 27 -3.52 6.32 -9.57
CA LEU A 27 -2.85 7.61 -9.36
C LEU A 27 -2.50 8.20 -10.73
N THR A 28 -3.05 9.35 -11.07
CA THR A 28 -2.89 9.95 -12.40
C THR A 28 -2.80 11.47 -12.34
N GLY A 29 -2.10 12.07 -13.32
CA GLY A 29 -2.10 13.51 -13.56
C GLY A 29 -3.27 14.00 -14.41
N ASP A 30 -4.14 13.10 -14.87
CA ASP A 30 -5.34 13.47 -15.62
C ASP A 30 -6.35 14.20 -14.73
N ASN A 31 -7.23 15.00 -15.37
CA ASN A 31 -8.30 15.65 -14.66
C ASN A 31 -9.29 14.64 -14.03
N GLU A 32 -9.92 15.03 -12.95
CA GLU A 32 -10.77 14.18 -12.12
C GLU A 32 -11.90 13.48 -12.93
N ARG A 33 -12.50 14.18 -13.91
CA ARG A 33 -13.58 13.62 -14.74
C ARG A 33 -13.11 12.45 -15.60
N THR A 34 -11.96 12.61 -16.27
CA THR A 34 -11.35 11.57 -17.11
C THR A 34 -10.87 10.41 -16.25
N ALA A 35 -10.16 10.72 -15.17
CA ALA A 35 -9.62 9.73 -14.22
C ALA A 35 -10.74 8.87 -13.62
N LYS A 36 -11.85 9.45 -13.19
CA LYS A 36 -13.02 8.70 -12.68
C LYS A 36 -13.65 7.80 -13.73
N ALA A 37 -13.75 8.27 -14.99
CA ALA A 37 -14.29 7.46 -16.08
C ALA A 37 -13.42 6.23 -16.36
N ILE A 38 -12.09 6.42 -16.47
CA ILE A 38 -11.12 5.34 -16.70
C ILE A 38 -11.05 4.41 -15.48
N GLY A 39 -11.02 4.95 -14.26
CA GLY A 39 -11.00 4.16 -13.04
C GLY A 39 -12.24 3.27 -12.88
N LYS A 40 -13.41 3.75 -13.30
CA LYS A 40 -14.64 2.95 -13.34
C LYS A 40 -14.55 1.81 -14.37
N GLN A 41 -13.97 2.05 -15.56
CA GLN A 41 -13.75 1.02 -16.58
C GLN A 41 -12.74 -0.02 -16.09
N ALA A 42 -11.66 0.40 -15.43
CA ALA A 42 -10.66 -0.48 -14.84
C ALA A 42 -11.18 -1.26 -13.64
N GLY A 43 -12.20 -0.75 -12.95
CA GLY A 43 -12.77 -1.34 -11.75
C GLY A 43 -11.92 -1.12 -10.49
N VAL A 44 -11.09 -0.05 -10.44
CA VAL A 44 -10.25 0.26 -9.28
C VAL A 44 -11.08 0.66 -8.05
N ASN A 45 -10.52 0.47 -6.86
CA ASN A 45 -11.22 0.82 -5.62
C ASN A 45 -11.27 2.34 -5.39
N ARG A 46 -10.21 3.05 -5.79
CA ARG A 46 -10.07 4.48 -5.58
C ARG A 46 -9.30 5.14 -6.71
N VAL A 47 -9.61 6.40 -6.98
CA VAL A 47 -8.91 7.23 -7.97
C VAL A 47 -8.39 8.48 -7.28
N ILE A 48 -7.12 8.80 -7.50
CA ILE A 48 -6.47 10.05 -7.10
C ILE A 48 -6.02 10.73 -8.38
N ALA A 49 -6.72 11.80 -8.75
CA ALA A 49 -6.55 12.56 -9.99
C ALA A 49 -5.79 13.86 -9.74
N ASP A 50 -5.48 14.58 -10.83
CA ASP A 50 -4.83 15.90 -10.80
C ASP A 50 -3.52 15.94 -10.01
N VAL A 51 -2.75 14.82 -10.01
CA VAL A 51 -1.49 14.69 -9.26
C VAL A 51 -0.30 14.97 -10.17
N PHE A 52 0.43 16.03 -9.89
CA PHE A 52 1.65 16.35 -10.63
C PHE A 52 2.76 15.32 -10.34
N PRO A 53 3.73 15.15 -11.27
CA PRO A 53 4.79 14.17 -11.11
C PRO A 53 5.58 14.28 -9.80
N ASN A 54 5.86 15.50 -9.35
CA ASN A 54 6.54 15.80 -8.08
C ASN A 54 5.71 15.53 -6.83
N GLU A 55 4.39 15.40 -6.96
CA GLU A 55 3.47 15.15 -5.84
C GLU A 55 3.18 13.66 -5.64
N LYS A 56 3.45 12.82 -6.66
CA LYS A 56 3.19 11.38 -6.59
C LYS A 56 3.89 10.73 -5.38
N GLU A 57 5.13 11.14 -5.09
CA GLU A 57 5.87 10.66 -3.92
C GLU A 57 5.15 10.98 -2.60
N ALA A 58 4.62 12.20 -2.48
CA ALA A 58 3.89 12.64 -1.29
C ALA A 58 2.59 11.85 -1.08
N VAL A 59 1.90 11.51 -2.18
CA VAL A 59 0.71 10.64 -2.14
C VAL A 59 1.08 9.24 -1.65
N ILE A 60 2.15 8.64 -2.18
CA ILE A 60 2.64 7.33 -1.72
C ILE A 60 2.97 7.37 -0.23
N ARG A 61 3.61 8.43 0.26
CA ARG A 61 3.92 8.63 1.68
C ARG A 61 2.68 8.65 2.56
N LYS A 62 1.61 9.32 2.11
CA LYS A 62 0.33 9.32 2.82
C LYS A 62 -0.32 7.94 2.83
N LEU A 63 -0.31 7.22 1.70
CA LEU A 63 -0.87 5.87 1.62
C LEU A 63 -0.14 4.88 2.54
N LYS A 64 1.18 5.01 2.69
CA LYS A 64 1.99 4.17 3.59
C LYS A 64 1.63 4.30 5.07
N GLN A 65 0.98 5.36 5.49
CA GLN A 65 0.49 5.51 6.86
C GLN A 65 -0.63 4.52 7.19
N ASN A 66 -1.35 4.08 6.15
CA ASN A 66 -2.50 3.17 6.28
C ASN A 66 -2.15 1.70 6.02
N GLY A 67 -0.95 1.40 5.53
CA GLY A 67 -0.51 0.03 5.24
C GLY A 67 0.67 -0.03 4.28
N LYS A 68 1.02 -1.25 3.86
CA LYS A 68 2.08 -1.48 2.89
C LYS A 68 1.61 -1.11 1.48
N VAL A 69 2.44 -0.40 0.75
CA VAL A 69 2.14 0.13 -0.59
C VAL A 69 3.10 -0.43 -1.62
N ALA A 70 2.56 -1.03 -2.68
CA ALA A 70 3.29 -1.30 -3.90
C ALA A 70 2.93 -0.23 -4.95
N MET A 71 3.93 0.39 -5.57
CA MET A 71 3.75 1.31 -6.69
C MET A 71 4.08 0.60 -7.99
N VAL A 72 3.19 0.71 -8.97
CA VAL A 72 3.40 0.22 -10.33
C VAL A 72 3.49 1.40 -11.27
N GLY A 73 4.56 1.51 -12.03
CA GLY A 73 4.78 2.61 -12.97
C GLY A 73 5.66 2.19 -14.15
N ASP A 74 5.69 3.00 -15.21
CA ASP A 74 6.43 2.70 -16.44
C ASP A 74 7.35 3.86 -16.88
N GLY A 75 7.26 5.02 -16.24
CA GLY A 75 7.91 6.24 -16.67
C GLY A 75 8.93 6.83 -15.70
N ILE A 76 9.77 7.73 -16.25
CA ILE A 76 10.76 8.53 -15.50
C ILE A 76 10.06 9.31 -14.37
N ASN A 77 8.85 9.81 -14.63
CA ASN A 77 8.07 10.60 -13.69
C ASN A 77 7.60 9.80 -12.47
N ASP A 78 7.64 8.48 -12.54
CA ASP A 78 7.22 7.60 -11.46
C ASP A 78 8.39 7.15 -10.57
N ALA A 79 9.64 7.37 -10.98
CA ALA A 79 10.82 6.92 -10.25
C ALA A 79 10.85 7.36 -8.77
N PRO A 80 10.54 8.62 -8.39
CA PRO A 80 10.48 9.00 -6.99
C PRO A 80 9.38 8.27 -6.20
N ALA A 81 8.24 7.98 -6.84
CA ALA A 81 7.14 7.24 -6.24
C ALA A 81 7.44 5.75 -6.10
N LEU A 82 8.11 5.14 -7.11
CA LEU A 82 8.60 3.75 -7.08
C LEU A 82 9.56 3.55 -5.91
N THR A 83 10.58 4.40 -5.79
CA THR A 83 11.58 4.33 -4.70
C THR A 83 10.94 4.56 -3.32
N ARG A 84 9.88 5.38 -3.25
CA ARG A 84 9.21 5.69 -1.97
C ARG A 84 8.29 4.58 -1.48
N ALA A 85 7.74 3.78 -2.36
CA ALA A 85 6.86 2.65 -2.03
C ALA A 85 7.56 1.61 -1.13
N ASP A 86 6.82 0.67 -0.56
CA ASP A 86 7.42 -0.50 0.10
C ASP A 86 7.90 -1.53 -0.93
N VAL A 87 7.30 -1.51 -2.13
CA VAL A 87 7.75 -2.27 -3.30
C VAL A 87 7.48 -1.43 -4.54
N GLY A 88 8.52 -1.08 -5.27
CA GLY A 88 8.45 -0.45 -6.58
C GLY A 88 8.43 -1.50 -7.68
N ILE A 89 7.49 -1.41 -8.60
CA ILE A 89 7.33 -2.34 -9.73
C ILE A 89 7.36 -1.55 -11.03
N ALA A 90 8.41 -1.68 -11.81
CA ALA A 90 8.47 -1.14 -13.17
C ALA A 90 7.80 -2.12 -14.15
N ILE A 91 7.00 -1.59 -15.09
CA ILE A 91 6.26 -2.39 -16.05
C ILE A 91 6.66 -2.05 -17.50
N GLY A 92 6.86 -3.07 -18.33
CA GLY A 92 7.29 -2.93 -19.71
C GLY A 92 8.79 -2.70 -19.86
N ALA A 93 9.21 -2.32 -21.06
CA ALA A 93 10.56 -1.83 -21.32
C ALA A 93 10.68 -0.37 -20.83
N GLY A 94 10.46 -0.17 -19.53
CA GLY A 94 10.54 1.14 -18.90
C GLY A 94 11.87 1.84 -19.18
N THR A 95 11.92 3.14 -18.93
CA THR A 95 13.19 3.86 -19.03
C THR A 95 14.20 3.30 -18.04
N ASP A 96 15.48 3.37 -18.36
CA ASP A 96 16.56 2.91 -17.48
C ASP A 96 16.40 3.47 -16.06
N ILE A 97 15.92 4.70 -15.92
CA ILE A 97 15.69 5.37 -14.64
C ILE A 97 14.54 4.67 -13.84
N ALA A 98 13.47 4.25 -14.51
CA ALA A 98 12.37 3.53 -13.82
C ALA A 98 12.81 2.12 -13.42
N ILE A 99 13.66 1.48 -14.23
CA ILE A 99 14.26 0.18 -13.94
C ILE A 99 15.16 0.27 -12.70
N ASP A 100 16.02 1.28 -12.63
CA ASP A 100 16.93 1.50 -11.50
C ASP A 100 16.22 1.88 -10.21
N ALA A 101 15.02 2.50 -10.32
CA ALA A 101 14.20 2.90 -9.16
C ALA A 101 13.27 1.80 -8.62
N ALA A 102 13.12 0.69 -9.34
CA ALA A 102 12.17 -0.37 -9.00
C ALA A 102 12.84 -1.58 -8.35
N ASP A 103 12.14 -2.20 -7.39
CA ASP A 103 12.56 -3.48 -6.79
C ASP A 103 12.27 -4.67 -7.70
N VAL A 104 11.25 -4.55 -8.56
CA VAL A 104 10.80 -5.59 -9.49
C VAL A 104 10.61 -4.98 -10.87
N VAL A 105 11.14 -5.63 -11.90
CA VAL A 105 10.98 -5.23 -13.29
C VAL A 105 10.20 -6.28 -14.05
N LEU A 106 9.03 -5.91 -14.57
CA LEU A 106 8.19 -6.74 -15.40
C LEU A 106 8.45 -6.44 -16.88
N MET A 107 9.08 -7.36 -17.58
CA MET A 107 9.58 -7.16 -18.96
C MET A 107 8.47 -6.95 -19.99
N LYS A 108 7.26 -7.44 -19.72
CA LYS A 108 6.11 -7.26 -20.61
C LYS A 108 5.27 -6.09 -20.14
N SER A 109 4.72 -5.33 -21.10
CA SER A 109 3.83 -4.20 -20.81
C SER A 109 2.38 -4.67 -20.52
N LYS A 110 2.23 -5.70 -19.66
CA LYS A 110 0.94 -6.27 -19.26
C LYS A 110 0.72 -6.09 -17.76
N LEU A 111 -0.40 -5.49 -17.39
CA LEU A 111 -0.72 -5.28 -15.98
C LEU A 111 -1.03 -6.62 -15.26
N THR A 112 -1.46 -7.65 -15.99
CA THR A 112 -1.66 -9.01 -15.46
C THR A 112 -0.38 -9.68 -14.97
N ASP A 113 0.80 -9.18 -15.33
CA ASP A 113 2.07 -9.67 -14.81
C ASP A 113 2.29 -9.26 -13.34
N VAL A 114 1.62 -8.20 -12.85
CA VAL A 114 1.68 -7.78 -11.43
C VAL A 114 1.08 -8.84 -10.51
N PRO A 115 -0.18 -9.28 -10.66
CA PRO A 115 -0.70 -10.37 -9.85
C PRO A 115 0.06 -11.69 -10.07
N ALA A 116 0.61 -11.95 -11.26
CA ALA A 116 1.44 -13.12 -11.52
C ALA A 116 2.75 -13.08 -10.72
N ALA A 117 3.42 -11.93 -10.64
CA ALA A 117 4.62 -11.73 -9.82
C ALA A 117 4.33 -11.96 -8.32
N ILE A 118 3.19 -11.48 -7.82
CA ILE A 118 2.77 -11.72 -6.43
C ILE A 118 2.54 -13.21 -6.17
N ARG A 119 1.92 -13.95 -7.11
CA ARG A 119 1.76 -15.42 -6.98
C ARG A 119 3.09 -16.13 -6.98
N MET A 120 4.02 -15.74 -7.85
CA MET A 120 5.36 -16.30 -7.91
C MET A 120 6.11 -16.08 -6.59
N SER A 121 6.06 -14.85 -6.04
CA SER A 121 6.66 -14.52 -4.74
C SER A 121 6.09 -15.39 -3.62
N LYS A 122 4.76 -15.55 -3.55
CA LYS A 122 4.11 -16.41 -2.54
C LYS A 122 4.53 -17.88 -2.69
N ALA A 123 4.61 -18.38 -3.92
CA ALA A 123 5.05 -19.76 -4.17
C ALA A 123 6.51 -19.97 -3.76
N THR A 124 7.38 -19.00 -4.08
CA THR A 124 8.80 -19.05 -3.69
C THR A 124 8.97 -19.01 -2.17
N LEU A 125 8.26 -18.12 -1.46
CA LEU A 125 8.30 -18.07 0.00
C LEU A 125 7.81 -19.38 0.63
N HIS A 126 6.76 -19.97 0.09
CA HIS A 126 6.25 -21.26 0.57
C HIS A 126 7.33 -22.37 0.39
N ASN A 127 7.95 -22.41 -0.77
CA ASN A 127 9.04 -23.37 -1.06
C ASN A 127 10.24 -23.18 -0.12
N ILE A 128 10.62 -21.90 0.17
CA ILE A 128 11.69 -21.61 1.13
C ILE A 128 11.31 -22.12 2.53
N HIS A 129 10.07 -21.87 2.99
CA HIS A 129 9.61 -22.35 4.28
C HIS A 129 9.60 -23.89 4.39
N GLU A 130 9.15 -24.59 3.31
CA GLU A 130 9.22 -26.06 3.26
C GLU A 130 10.66 -26.55 3.38
N ASN A 131 11.58 -25.97 2.60
CA ASN A 131 12.99 -26.35 2.63
C ASN A 131 13.60 -26.12 4.02
N LEU A 132 13.30 -24.98 4.63
CA LEU A 132 13.80 -24.62 5.96
C LEU A 132 13.24 -25.55 7.04
N PHE A 133 11.95 -25.87 6.98
CA PHE A 133 11.32 -26.83 7.89
C PHE A 133 12.01 -28.19 7.83
N TRP A 134 12.21 -28.76 6.65
CA TRP A 134 12.87 -30.04 6.50
C TRP A 134 14.34 -29.98 6.93
N ALA A 135 15.03 -28.88 6.62
CA ALA A 135 16.41 -28.69 7.05
C ALA A 135 16.55 -28.71 8.59
N PHE A 136 15.66 -28.05 9.30
CA PHE A 136 15.67 -28.09 10.77
C PHE A 136 15.24 -29.46 11.31
N PHE A 137 14.21 -30.04 10.71
CA PHE A 137 13.64 -31.29 11.21
C PHE A 137 14.65 -32.45 11.27
N TYR A 138 15.36 -32.69 10.16
CA TYR A 138 16.35 -33.77 10.18
C TYR A 138 17.58 -33.45 11.02
N ASN A 139 17.95 -32.16 11.18
CA ASN A 139 19.04 -31.78 12.07
C ASN A 139 18.68 -31.96 13.55
N ILE A 140 17.45 -31.67 13.96
CA ILE A 140 16.95 -31.90 15.32
C ILE A 140 17.05 -33.39 15.70
N ILE A 141 16.84 -34.28 14.75
CA ILE A 141 16.99 -35.75 14.95
C ILE A 141 18.46 -36.18 14.83
N GLY A 142 19.15 -35.69 13.82
CA GLY A 142 20.50 -36.11 13.47
C GLY A 142 21.58 -35.70 14.48
N ILE A 143 21.48 -34.47 15.02
CA ILE A 143 22.49 -33.97 15.97
C ILE A 143 22.50 -34.75 17.28
N PRO A 144 21.35 -35.02 17.97
CA PRO A 144 21.36 -35.89 19.16
C PRO A 144 21.83 -37.31 18.88
N LEU A 145 21.48 -37.86 17.70
CA LEU A 145 21.95 -39.20 17.29
C LEU A 145 23.46 -39.21 17.08
N ALA A 146 24.02 -38.20 16.44
CA ALA A 146 25.46 -38.04 16.24
C ALA A 146 26.21 -37.83 17.56
N ALA A 147 25.61 -37.09 18.50
CA ALA A 147 26.14 -36.87 19.84
C ALA A 147 26.09 -38.13 20.73
N GLY A 148 25.49 -39.24 20.25
CA GLY A 148 25.40 -40.49 20.98
C GLY A 148 24.36 -40.52 22.11
N LEU A 149 23.39 -39.59 22.13
CA LEU A 149 22.36 -39.50 23.17
C LEU A 149 21.55 -40.80 23.31
N TRP A 150 21.37 -41.52 22.21
CA TRP A 150 20.64 -42.80 22.17
C TRP A 150 21.51 -44.03 22.43
N TYR A 151 22.83 -43.85 22.54
CA TYR A 151 23.76 -44.95 22.75
C TYR A 151 23.56 -45.72 24.07
N PRO A 152 23.32 -45.04 25.22
CA PRO A 152 23.10 -45.72 26.48
C PRO A 152 21.84 -46.59 26.52
N VAL A 153 20.79 -46.23 25.72
CA VAL A 153 19.49 -46.91 25.74
C VAL A 153 19.39 -47.99 24.66
N PHE A 154 19.87 -47.70 23.44
CA PHE A 154 19.67 -48.56 22.26
C PHE A 154 20.96 -49.06 21.64
N GLY A 155 22.13 -48.66 22.13
CA GLY A 155 23.43 -49.03 21.56
C GLY A 155 23.68 -48.43 20.17
N TRP A 156 22.90 -47.46 19.73
CA TRP A 156 22.97 -46.88 18.39
C TRP A 156 24.09 -45.85 18.30
N LYS A 157 25.02 -46.07 17.34
CA LYS A 157 26.04 -45.10 16.94
C LYS A 157 25.82 -44.67 15.52
N LEU A 158 25.94 -43.36 15.26
CA LEU A 158 25.91 -42.86 13.91
C LEU A 158 27.23 -43.21 13.21
N ASN A 159 27.14 -43.98 12.14
CA ASN A 159 28.27 -44.20 11.25
C ASN A 159 28.50 -42.93 10.42
N PRO A 160 29.73 -42.37 10.32
CA PRO A 160 30.01 -41.17 9.52
C PRO A 160 29.55 -41.25 8.07
N MET A 161 29.53 -42.42 7.47
CA MET A 161 29.01 -42.67 6.12
C MET A 161 27.52 -42.31 5.98
N PHE A 162 26.71 -42.66 6.98
CA PHE A 162 25.29 -42.30 6.97
C PHE A 162 25.10 -40.81 7.14
N GLY A 163 25.93 -40.12 7.91
CA GLY A 163 25.93 -38.66 8.03
C GLY A 163 26.22 -37.99 6.69
N ALA A 164 27.25 -38.42 5.98
CA ALA A 164 27.59 -37.90 4.66
C ALA A 164 26.49 -38.18 3.61
N ALA A 165 25.90 -39.37 3.63
CA ALA A 165 24.78 -39.70 2.75
C ALA A 165 23.53 -38.83 3.03
N ALA A 166 23.21 -38.59 4.31
CA ALA A 166 22.10 -37.72 4.71
C ALA A 166 22.30 -36.29 4.24
N MET A 167 23.51 -35.73 4.31
CA MET A 167 23.84 -34.39 3.79
C MET A 167 23.64 -34.31 2.28
N SER A 168 24.11 -35.32 1.52
CA SER A 168 23.92 -35.34 0.05
C SER A 168 22.44 -35.47 -0.32
N LEU A 169 21.69 -36.31 0.39
CA LEU A 169 20.25 -36.48 0.17
C LEU A 169 19.49 -35.22 0.49
N SER A 170 19.86 -34.49 1.55
CA SER A 170 19.28 -33.20 1.90
C SER A 170 19.42 -32.18 0.77
N SER A 171 20.63 -32.03 0.23
CA SER A 171 20.88 -31.12 -0.90
C SER A 171 20.04 -31.51 -2.13
N PHE A 172 19.96 -32.80 -2.43
CA PHE A 172 19.12 -33.31 -3.51
C PHE A 172 17.63 -32.97 -3.29
N CYS A 173 17.12 -33.14 -2.07
CA CYS A 173 15.72 -32.79 -1.75
C CYS A 173 15.43 -31.29 -1.93
N VAL A 174 16.35 -30.42 -1.48
CA VAL A 174 16.19 -28.96 -1.62
C VAL A 174 16.14 -28.56 -3.10
N VAL A 175 17.06 -29.07 -3.93
CA VAL A 175 17.09 -28.79 -5.37
C VAL A 175 15.82 -29.31 -6.05
N THR A 176 15.39 -30.54 -5.74
CA THR A 176 14.18 -31.13 -6.31
C THR A 176 12.94 -30.33 -5.92
N ASN A 177 12.85 -29.86 -4.67
CA ASN A 177 11.75 -29.02 -4.23
C ASN A 177 11.77 -27.66 -4.93
N ALA A 178 12.94 -27.04 -5.12
CA ALA A 178 13.07 -25.79 -5.87
C ALA A 178 12.63 -25.94 -7.34
N LEU A 179 12.93 -27.07 -7.99
CA LEU A 179 12.51 -27.34 -9.36
C LEU A 179 10.97 -27.42 -9.50
N ARG A 180 10.24 -27.74 -8.43
CA ARG A 180 8.75 -27.71 -8.45
C ARG A 180 8.19 -26.32 -8.76
N LEU A 181 8.94 -25.23 -8.52
CA LEU A 181 8.52 -23.88 -8.89
C LEU A 181 8.30 -23.72 -10.40
N ASN A 182 9.00 -24.48 -11.25
CA ASN A 182 8.82 -24.47 -12.70
C ASN A 182 7.42 -24.95 -13.14
N PHE A 183 6.73 -25.72 -12.30
CA PHE A 183 5.40 -26.22 -12.58
C PHE A 183 4.28 -25.33 -12.02
N VAL A 184 4.63 -24.21 -11.36
CA VAL A 184 3.65 -23.27 -10.81
C VAL A 184 3.08 -22.44 -11.96
N ASN A 185 1.78 -22.56 -12.20
CA ASN A 185 1.08 -21.68 -13.13
C ASN A 185 0.76 -20.34 -12.42
N ILE A 186 1.59 -19.34 -12.69
CA ILE A 186 1.49 -17.99 -12.08
C ILE A 186 0.30 -17.17 -12.61
N TYR A 187 -0.27 -17.56 -13.75
CA TYR A 187 -1.44 -16.90 -14.35
C TYR A 187 -2.78 -17.55 -13.94
N ASP A 188 -2.76 -18.61 -13.12
CA ASP A 188 -3.99 -19.26 -12.64
C ASP A 188 -4.53 -18.55 -11.38
N ALA A 189 -5.53 -17.70 -11.59
CA ALA A 189 -6.21 -16.96 -10.51
C ALA A 189 -7.14 -17.83 -9.63
N ARG A 190 -7.44 -19.10 -10.03
CA ARG A 190 -8.38 -19.98 -9.30
C ARG A 190 -7.89 -20.37 -7.92
N LYS A 191 -6.58 -20.34 -7.71
CA LYS A 191 -5.95 -20.67 -6.42
C LYS A 191 -5.84 -19.46 -5.46
N ASP A 192 -6.19 -18.26 -5.92
CA ASP A 192 -6.19 -17.08 -5.05
C ASP A 192 -7.24 -17.30 -3.97
N LYS A 193 -6.80 -17.30 -2.72
CA LYS A 193 -7.72 -17.31 -1.59
C LYS A 193 -8.51 -16.01 -1.70
N LYS A 194 -9.82 -16.10 -1.92
CA LYS A 194 -10.72 -14.97 -1.72
C LYS A 194 -10.60 -14.57 -0.26
N GLN A 195 -9.67 -13.70 0.04
CA GLN A 195 -9.72 -13.00 1.30
C GLN A 195 -11.04 -12.24 1.27
N LYS A 196 -11.95 -12.57 2.21
CA LYS A 196 -13.02 -11.64 2.53
C LYS A 196 -12.32 -10.31 2.67
N GLN A 197 -12.61 -9.39 1.74
CA GLN A 197 -12.29 -8.00 1.94
C GLN A 197 -12.79 -7.72 3.35
N LYS A 198 -11.89 -7.66 4.31
CA LYS A 198 -12.11 -6.83 5.45
C LYS A 198 -12.30 -5.48 4.77
N ASN A 199 -13.55 -5.08 4.65
CA ASN A 199 -13.92 -3.71 4.41
C ASN A 199 -13.35 -2.90 5.59
N GLN A 200 -12.06 -2.78 5.65
CA GLN A 200 -11.44 -1.53 5.93
C GLN A 200 -11.74 -0.69 4.67
N ILE A 201 -13.02 -0.36 4.55
CA ILE A 201 -13.36 0.97 4.18
C ILE A 201 -12.48 1.77 5.13
N ILE A 202 -11.30 2.20 4.63
CA ILE A 202 -10.75 3.46 5.07
C ILE A 202 -11.96 4.34 4.77
N LYS A 203 -12.78 4.58 5.81
CA LYS A 203 -13.63 5.74 5.82
C LYS A 203 -12.62 6.79 5.42
N GLU A 204 -12.68 7.24 4.15
CA GLU A 204 -12.27 8.58 3.87
C GLU A 204 -12.87 9.30 5.06
N LYS A 205 -12.01 9.73 5.98
CA LYS A 205 -12.40 10.72 6.94
C LYS A 205 -12.79 11.83 5.98
N LYS A 206 -14.09 11.92 5.70
CA LYS A 206 -14.65 12.97 4.88
C LYS A 206 -14.20 14.18 5.64
N GLU A 207 -13.10 14.77 5.18
CA GLU A 207 -12.64 16.04 5.74
C GLU A 207 -13.81 16.97 5.50
N MET A 208 -14.67 17.05 6.49
CA MET A 208 -15.77 17.99 6.45
C MET A 208 -15.12 19.35 6.63
N LYS A 209 -14.98 20.06 5.53
CA LYS A 209 -14.52 21.44 5.55
C LYS A 209 -15.74 22.33 5.71
N LYS A 210 -15.76 23.11 6.79
CA LYS A 210 -16.75 24.15 7.00
C LYS A 210 -16.07 25.51 6.82
N THR A 211 -16.69 26.38 6.04
CA THR A 211 -16.22 27.76 5.83
C THR A 211 -17.08 28.72 6.65
N MET A 212 -16.44 29.39 7.58
CA MET A 212 -17.08 30.39 8.43
C MET A 212 -16.75 31.78 7.93
N LYS A 213 -17.75 32.67 7.86
CA LYS A 213 -17.52 34.11 7.67
C LYS A 213 -17.52 34.79 9.02
N ILE A 214 -16.46 35.54 9.34
CA ILE A 214 -16.24 36.16 10.62
C ILE A 214 -16.01 37.64 10.45
N GLU A 215 -16.78 38.45 11.19
CA GLU A 215 -16.66 39.88 11.24
C GLU A 215 -15.89 40.35 12.48
N GLY A 216 -15.07 41.39 12.33
CA GLY A 216 -14.33 41.99 13.45
C GLY A 216 -12.86 41.65 13.51
N MET A 217 -12.35 40.79 12.63
CA MET A 217 -10.91 40.49 12.54
C MET A 217 -10.19 41.60 11.78
N MET A 218 -9.28 42.31 12.44
CA MET A 218 -8.60 43.49 11.84
C MET A 218 -7.09 43.27 11.60
N CYS A 219 -6.49 42.21 12.15
CA CYS A 219 -5.04 41.99 12.05
C CYS A 219 -4.65 40.49 12.25
N GLY A 220 -3.41 40.16 11.93
CA GLY A 220 -2.89 38.78 12.09
C GLY A 220 -2.92 38.25 13.54
N HIS A 221 -3.01 39.13 14.55
CA HIS A 221 -3.19 38.71 15.93
C HIS A 221 -4.59 38.13 16.18
N CYS A 222 -5.61 38.74 15.51
CA CYS A 222 -6.99 38.24 15.53
C CYS A 222 -7.09 36.84 14.86
N GLU A 223 -6.39 36.65 13.73
CA GLU A 223 -6.31 35.34 13.08
C GLU A 223 -5.77 34.26 14.02
N ALA A 224 -4.65 34.55 14.69
CA ALA A 224 -4.02 33.61 15.62
C ALA A 224 -4.92 33.26 16.80
N ALA A 225 -5.70 34.24 17.31
CA ALA A 225 -6.62 34.03 18.41
C ALA A 225 -7.80 33.13 17.99
N VAL A 226 -8.42 33.41 16.84
CA VAL A 226 -9.52 32.61 16.29
C VAL A 226 -9.04 31.21 15.91
N LYS A 227 -7.89 31.09 15.25
CA LYS A 227 -7.27 29.81 14.90
C LYS A 227 -7.07 28.95 16.14
N LYS A 228 -6.46 29.49 17.19
CA LYS A 228 -6.20 28.79 18.44
C LYS A 228 -7.49 28.36 19.15
N ALA A 229 -8.55 29.16 19.08
CA ALA A 229 -9.83 28.84 19.68
C ALA A 229 -10.52 27.68 18.94
N LEU A 230 -10.46 27.67 17.61
CA LEU A 230 -11.03 26.60 16.79
C LEU A 230 -10.24 25.30 16.90
N GLU A 231 -8.91 25.35 16.86
CA GLU A 231 -8.04 24.17 17.00
C GLU A 231 -8.06 23.56 18.41
N ALA A 232 -8.54 24.28 19.43
CA ALA A 232 -8.73 23.75 20.77
C ALA A 232 -9.99 22.90 20.94
N LEU A 233 -10.88 22.85 19.93
CA LEU A 233 -12.09 22.05 19.97
C LEU A 233 -11.82 20.60 19.59
N ASP A 234 -12.37 19.66 20.36
CA ASP A 234 -12.35 18.25 20.02
C ASP A 234 -13.10 18.00 18.71
N GLY A 235 -12.39 17.45 17.70
CA GLY A 235 -12.93 17.21 16.39
C GLY A 235 -12.50 18.20 15.31
N VAL A 236 -11.77 19.26 15.64
CA VAL A 236 -11.12 20.17 14.69
C VAL A 236 -9.66 19.73 14.50
N GLU A 237 -9.28 19.51 13.24
CA GLU A 237 -7.92 19.05 12.88
C GLU A 237 -7.01 20.22 12.51
N VAL A 238 -7.53 21.16 11.71
CA VAL A 238 -6.82 22.36 11.26
C VAL A 238 -7.82 23.49 11.04
N ALA A 239 -7.47 24.71 11.41
CA ALA A 239 -8.20 25.93 11.07
C ALA A 239 -7.30 26.89 10.27
N GLU A 240 -7.71 27.25 9.05
CA GLU A 240 -7.08 28.27 8.22
C GLU A 240 -7.91 29.56 8.32
N VAL A 241 -7.36 30.58 8.96
CA VAL A 241 -8.07 31.85 9.22
C VAL A 241 -7.41 32.96 8.43
N SER A 242 -8.21 33.80 7.77
CA SER A 242 -7.75 35.00 7.05
C SER A 242 -8.54 36.23 7.47
N HIS A 243 -7.88 37.24 8.02
CA HIS A 243 -8.51 38.53 8.36
C HIS A 243 -8.79 39.36 7.12
N GLU A 244 -7.98 39.23 6.06
CA GLU A 244 -8.19 39.95 4.81
C GLU A 244 -9.46 39.47 4.08
N ALA A 245 -9.71 38.17 4.11
CA ALA A 245 -10.90 37.56 3.52
C ALA A 245 -12.12 37.55 4.48
N GLY A 246 -11.91 37.80 5.77
CA GLY A 246 -12.94 37.67 6.79
C GLY A 246 -13.47 36.23 6.94
N THR A 247 -12.63 35.22 6.70
CA THR A 247 -13.06 33.82 6.66
C THR A 247 -12.18 32.93 7.48
N ALA A 248 -12.76 31.84 8.04
CA ALA A 248 -12.06 30.70 8.59
C ALA A 248 -12.52 29.40 7.93
N ILE A 249 -11.57 28.62 7.40
CA ILE A 249 -11.84 27.29 6.84
C ILE A 249 -11.42 26.27 7.89
N VAL A 250 -12.38 25.51 8.41
CA VAL A 250 -12.17 24.53 9.46
C VAL A 250 -12.25 23.13 8.89
N THR A 251 -11.16 22.36 9.01
CA THR A 251 -11.12 20.95 8.64
C THR A 251 -11.45 20.11 9.88
N LEU A 252 -12.55 19.36 9.80
CA LEU A 252 -13.09 18.58 10.90
C LEU A 252 -12.73 17.10 10.77
N SER A 253 -12.31 16.51 11.88
CA SER A 253 -12.06 15.07 12.01
C SER A 253 -13.27 14.28 12.54
N ALA A 254 -14.23 14.97 13.13
CA ALA A 254 -15.51 14.46 13.61
C ALA A 254 -16.60 15.48 13.32
N ASP A 255 -17.87 15.08 13.41
CA ASP A 255 -18.99 16.02 13.22
C ASP A 255 -19.08 16.97 14.41
N VAL A 256 -18.72 18.24 14.19
CA VAL A 256 -18.82 19.32 15.18
C VAL A 256 -19.97 20.21 14.78
N SER A 257 -20.90 20.46 15.71
CA SER A 257 -22.07 21.30 15.43
C SER A 257 -21.66 22.77 15.18
N ASP A 258 -22.41 23.45 14.32
CA ASP A 258 -22.17 24.86 13.99
C ASP A 258 -22.25 25.78 15.21
N GLU A 259 -23.07 25.40 16.20
CA GLU A 259 -23.21 26.11 17.46
C GLU A 259 -21.92 26.11 18.28
N ILE A 260 -21.19 24.99 18.32
CA ILE A 260 -19.90 24.86 19.04
C ILE A 260 -18.83 25.72 18.36
N LEU A 261 -18.77 25.65 17.03
CA LEU A 261 -17.83 26.46 16.25
C LEU A 261 -18.11 27.97 16.40
N THR A 262 -19.38 28.37 16.33
CA THR A 262 -19.81 29.74 16.52
C THR A 262 -19.42 30.27 17.90
N LYS A 263 -19.72 29.50 18.94
CA LYS A 263 -19.42 29.88 20.31
C LYS A 263 -17.93 30.06 20.57
N ALA A 264 -17.10 29.19 20.01
CA ALA A 264 -15.63 29.29 20.17
C ALA A 264 -15.04 30.58 19.56
N VAL A 265 -15.66 31.08 18.49
CA VAL A 265 -15.26 32.34 17.86
C VAL A 265 -15.84 33.53 18.62
N GLU A 266 -17.09 33.47 19.05
CA GLU A 266 -17.78 34.53 19.80
C GLU A 266 -17.19 34.72 21.21
N ASP A 267 -16.69 33.65 21.84
CA ASP A 267 -15.95 33.75 23.13
C ASP A 267 -14.61 34.54 23.00
N LYS A 268 -14.22 34.92 21.79
CA LYS A 268 -13.07 35.77 21.47
C LYS A 268 -13.48 37.17 20.99
N ASP A 269 -14.71 37.57 21.22
CA ASP A 269 -15.30 38.87 20.84
C ASP A 269 -15.38 39.11 19.32
N TYR A 270 -15.46 38.03 18.50
CA TYR A 270 -15.68 38.10 17.07
C TYR A 270 -17.08 37.59 16.72
N LYS A 271 -17.70 38.11 15.63
CA LYS A 271 -19.03 37.73 15.22
C LYS A 271 -19.02 36.80 14.03
N VAL A 272 -19.69 35.65 14.13
CA VAL A 272 -19.89 34.72 13.01
C VAL A 272 -21.12 35.14 12.21
N LEU A 273 -20.95 35.37 10.91
CA LEU A 273 -22.03 35.79 10.01
C LEU A 273 -22.71 34.59 9.35
N SER A 274 -21.97 33.58 8.95
CA SER A 274 -22.50 32.37 8.33
C SER A 274 -21.48 31.22 8.40
N ILE A 275 -21.99 29.99 8.38
CA ILE A 275 -21.22 28.73 8.24
C ILE A 275 -21.77 27.96 7.04
N ALA A 276 -20.91 27.53 6.14
CA ALA A 276 -21.28 26.80 4.92
C ALA A 276 -20.40 25.53 4.76
#